data_c61aeec121629b83c9a37d29f9987caf
#
_entry.id   c61aeec121629b83c9a37d29f9987caf
#
_cell.length_a   1.000
_cell.length_b   1.000
_cell.length_c   1.000
_cell.angle_alpha   90.00
_cell.angle_beta   90.00
_cell.angle_gamma   90.00
#
_symmetry.space_group_name_H-M   'P 1'
#
loop_
_entity.id
_entity.type
_entity.pdbx_description
1 polymer ?
#
loop_
_entity_poly.entity_id
_entity_poly.type
_entity_poly.pdbx_seq_one_letter_code
_entity_poly.pdbx_strand_id
1 'polypeptide(L)'
;AKTLAEEYPQVEILPVCADFSTPTSLPEPVGNPEAKKVGFFPGSTIGNFTPEEVINFLEIVADDLGAQGEFLLGVDVKKDESILRAAYNDREGVTAAFNINLLHRINRELKGNFDLSKWRHDAIYNDDRGRVEMHLVSQCAQTAHIMGQPFEFTKDETIHTESSHKYNIEEFVDLAKSAGFSSLQTWMDKKSMFSVHYLK
;
A
#
# COMPACT_ATOMS: atom_id res chain seq x y z
N ALA A 1 -18.04 -4.98 6.00
CA ALA A 1 -19.24 -5.29 5.20
C ALA A 1 -20.51 -5.10 6.04
N LYS A 2 -20.68 -5.82 7.17
CA LYS A 2 -21.94 -5.77 7.97
C LYS A 2 -22.37 -4.34 8.32
N THR A 3 -21.47 -3.55 8.91
CA THR A 3 -21.74 -2.15 9.30
C THR A 3 -22.17 -1.30 8.08
N LEU A 4 -21.50 -1.45 6.94
CA LEU A 4 -21.86 -0.73 5.71
C LEU A 4 -23.25 -1.16 5.18
N ALA A 5 -23.56 -2.46 5.24
CA ALA A 5 -24.88 -2.95 4.80
C ALA A 5 -26.02 -2.44 5.70
N GLU A 6 -25.75 -2.26 7.00
CA GLU A 6 -26.71 -1.68 7.95
C GLU A 6 -26.89 -0.17 7.72
N GLU A 7 -25.81 0.54 7.42
CA GLU A 7 -25.79 2.00 7.22
C GLU A 7 -26.33 2.40 5.84
N TYR A 8 -26.09 1.56 4.82
CA TYR A 8 -26.49 1.79 3.42
C TYR A 8 -27.33 0.64 2.85
N PRO A 9 -28.56 0.41 3.34
CA PRO A 9 -29.37 -0.75 2.96
C PRO A 9 -29.82 -0.76 1.49
N GLN A 10 -29.68 0.38 0.79
CA GLN A 10 -29.96 0.49 -0.64
C GLN A 10 -28.79 0.03 -1.52
N VAL A 11 -27.62 -0.24 -0.93
CA VAL A 11 -26.43 -0.70 -1.64
C VAL A 11 -26.25 -2.19 -1.37
N GLU A 12 -26.19 -2.98 -2.43
CA GLU A 12 -25.81 -4.38 -2.30
C GLU A 12 -24.31 -4.49 -2.00
N ILE A 13 -23.95 -5.19 -0.93
CA ILE A 13 -22.56 -5.37 -0.51
C ILE A 13 -22.23 -6.87 -0.53
N LEU A 14 -21.33 -7.25 -1.43
CA LEU A 14 -20.85 -8.62 -1.63
C LEU A 14 -19.39 -8.71 -1.19
N PRO A 15 -19.10 -9.05 0.08
CA PRO A 15 -17.73 -9.10 0.57
C PRO A 15 -16.97 -10.30 0.00
N VAL A 16 -15.77 -10.06 -0.50
CA VAL A 16 -14.83 -11.09 -0.94
C VAL A 16 -13.59 -11.03 -0.09
N CYS A 17 -13.16 -12.15 0.47
CA CYS A 17 -11.89 -12.28 1.19
C CYS A 17 -10.89 -12.96 0.27
N ALA A 18 -10.01 -12.17 -0.32
CA ALA A 18 -9.03 -12.64 -1.29
C ALA A 18 -7.76 -11.77 -1.25
N ASP A 19 -6.70 -12.27 -1.84
CA ASP A 19 -5.52 -11.47 -2.16
C ASP A 19 -5.80 -10.69 -3.46
N PHE A 20 -5.99 -9.39 -3.34
CA PHE A 20 -6.32 -8.52 -4.47
C PHE A 20 -5.16 -8.31 -5.46
N SER A 21 -3.95 -8.78 -5.15
CA SER A 21 -2.80 -8.79 -6.07
C SER A 21 -2.78 -9.99 -7.01
N THR A 22 -3.76 -10.88 -6.88
CA THR A 22 -3.91 -12.08 -7.72
C THR A 22 -5.28 -12.11 -8.38
N PRO A 23 -5.41 -12.71 -9.58
CA PRO A 23 -6.71 -12.86 -10.24
C PRO A 23 -7.74 -13.49 -9.31
N THR A 24 -8.88 -12.84 -9.13
CA THR A 24 -9.91 -13.25 -8.19
C THR A 24 -11.27 -13.26 -8.90
N SER A 25 -12.01 -14.36 -8.75
CA SER A 25 -13.38 -14.40 -9.27
C SER A 25 -14.28 -13.52 -8.40
N LEU A 26 -14.65 -12.37 -8.91
CA LEU A 26 -15.62 -11.48 -8.26
C LEU A 26 -17.04 -12.03 -8.43
N PRO A 27 -17.92 -11.88 -7.41
CA PRO A 27 -19.32 -12.27 -7.55
C PRO A 27 -20.01 -11.40 -8.61
N GLU A 28 -20.90 -12.02 -9.38
CA GLU A 28 -21.72 -11.25 -10.31
C GLU A 28 -22.73 -10.36 -9.55
N PRO A 29 -22.89 -9.09 -9.97
CA PRO A 29 -23.85 -8.20 -9.33
C PRO A 29 -25.28 -8.71 -9.54
N VAL A 30 -26.09 -8.63 -8.48
CA VAL A 30 -27.51 -8.94 -8.57
C VAL A 30 -28.24 -7.74 -9.19
N GLY A 31 -28.84 -7.94 -10.35
CA GLY A 31 -29.65 -6.90 -10.99
C GLY A 31 -29.29 -6.65 -12.45
N ASN A 32 -28.42 -5.72 -12.74
CA ASN A 32 -28.08 -5.38 -14.13
C ASN A 32 -26.70 -5.94 -14.52
N PRO A 33 -26.60 -7.04 -15.25
CA PRO A 33 -25.32 -7.59 -15.70
C PRO A 33 -24.59 -6.69 -16.70
N GLU A 34 -25.31 -5.74 -17.33
CA GLU A 34 -24.74 -4.73 -18.23
C GLU A 34 -24.26 -3.48 -17.48
N ALA A 35 -24.34 -3.47 -16.16
CA ALA A 35 -23.88 -2.33 -15.38
C ALA A 35 -22.36 -2.16 -15.54
N LYS A 36 -21.95 -0.92 -15.76
CA LYS A 36 -20.54 -0.56 -15.88
C LYS A 36 -19.80 -0.87 -14.56
N LYS A 37 -18.74 -1.61 -14.65
CA LYS A 37 -17.85 -1.86 -13.52
C LYS A 37 -16.93 -0.66 -13.28
N VAL A 38 -16.84 -0.21 -12.05
CA VAL A 38 -15.89 0.83 -11.64
C VAL A 38 -15.10 0.31 -10.45
N GLY A 39 -13.80 0.16 -10.62
CA GLY A 39 -12.88 -0.13 -9.52
C GLY A 39 -12.63 1.14 -8.70
N PHE A 40 -12.50 1.00 -7.37
CA PHE A 40 -12.15 2.09 -6.47
C PHE A 40 -11.02 1.67 -5.53
N PHE A 41 -9.84 2.29 -5.69
CA PHE A 41 -8.62 1.93 -4.95
C PHE A 41 -7.96 3.18 -4.35
N PRO A 42 -8.52 3.70 -3.24
CA PRO A 42 -8.07 4.94 -2.61
C PRO A 42 -6.82 4.73 -1.74
N GLY A 43 -6.28 5.82 -1.17
CA GLY A 43 -5.31 5.80 -0.08
C GLY A 43 -3.87 5.52 -0.49
N SER A 44 -3.56 5.54 -1.80
CA SER A 44 -2.20 5.28 -2.31
C SER A 44 -1.62 3.90 -1.96
N THR A 45 -2.47 2.91 -1.72
CA THR A 45 -2.03 1.52 -1.51
C THR A 45 -1.18 1.00 -2.68
N ILE A 46 -1.41 1.53 -3.88
CA ILE A 46 -0.61 1.24 -5.08
C ILE A 46 0.89 1.55 -4.89
N GLY A 47 1.23 2.50 -4.01
CA GLY A 47 2.61 2.84 -3.68
C GLY A 47 3.36 1.75 -2.94
N ASN A 48 2.68 0.77 -2.37
CA ASN A 48 3.33 -0.36 -1.69
C ASN A 48 3.87 -1.42 -2.67
N PHE A 49 3.53 -1.30 -3.94
CA PHE A 49 4.01 -2.16 -5.02
C PHE A 49 5.26 -1.59 -5.69
N THR A 50 6.14 -2.45 -6.17
CA THR A 50 7.18 -2.06 -7.12
C THR A 50 6.55 -1.64 -8.45
N PRO A 51 7.25 -0.88 -9.32
CA PRO A 51 6.70 -0.50 -10.63
C PRO A 51 6.22 -1.70 -11.47
N GLU A 52 6.93 -2.81 -11.43
CA GLU A 52 6.56 -4.05 -12.11
C GLU A 52 5.27 -4.67 -11.51
N GLU A 53 5.17 -4.68 -10.18
CA GLU A 53 3.95 -5.14 -9.48
C GLU A 53 2.76 -4.22 -9.74
N VAL A 54 2.98 -2.90 -9.90
CA VAL A 54 1.94 -1.94 -10.29
C VAL A 54 1.36 -2.31 -11.66
N ILE A 55 2.21 -2.58 -12.66
CA ILE A 55 1.76 -2.96 -13.99
C ILE A 55 0.94 -4.24 -13.91
N ASN A 56 1.47 -5.28 -13.27
CA ASN A 56 0.77 -6.56 -13.12
C ASN A 56 -0.58 -6.41 -12.39
N PHE A 57 -0.62 -5.62 -11.31
CA PHE A 57 -1.86 -5.35 -10.60
C PHE A 57 -2.89 -4.62 -11.49
N LEU A 58 -2.45 -3.62 -12.24
CA LEU A 58 -3.34 -2.89 -13.14
C LEU A 58 -3.84 -3.78 -14.29
N GLU A 59 -3.04 -4.71 -14.81
CA GLU A 59 -3.48 -5.70 -15.81
C GLU A 59 -4.56 -6.62 -15.23
N ILE A 60 -4.39 -7.11 -14.00
CA ILE A 60 -5.43 -7.90 -13.29
C ILE A 60 -6.71 -7.10 -13.15
N VAL A 61 -6.61 -5.83 -12.73
CA VAL A 61 -7.77 -4.95 -12.59
C VAL A 61 -8.45 -4.70 -13.94
N ALA A 62 -7.69 -4.52 -15.02
CA ALA A 62 -8.26 -4.34 -16.36
C ALA A 62 -9.05 -5.57 -16.80
N ASP A 63 -8.53 -6.77 -16.56
CA ASP A 63 -9.22 -8.03 -16.86
C ASP A 63 -10.50 -8.18 -16.05
N ASP A 64 -10.48 -7.90 -14.75
CA ASP A 64 -11.65 -7.99 -13.85
C ASP A 64 -12.75 -6.98 -14.22
N LEU A 65 -12.37 -5.77 -14.61
CA LEU A 65 -13.31 -4.71 -14.99
C LEU A 65 -13.86 -4.89 -16.41
N GLY A 66 -13.07 -5.49 -17.29
CA GLY A 66 -13.41 -5.72 -18.70
C GLY A 66 -13.36 -4.45 -19.54
N ALA A 67 -13.61 -4.58 -20.84
CA ALA A 67 -13.38 -3.52 -21.85
C ALA A 67 -14.14 -2.20 -21.64
N GLN A 68 -15.22 -2.19 -20.89
CA GLN A 68 -16.02 -1.00 -20.56
C GLN A 68 -15.76 -0.50 -19.13
N GLY A 69 -14.90 -1.20 -18.39
CA GLY A 69 -14.58 -0.88 -17.01
C GLY A 69 -13.81 0.43 -16.87
N GLU A 70 -13.91 1.01 -15.71
CA GLU A 70 -13.17 2.21 -15.34
C GLU A 70 -12.56 2.05 -13.94
N PHE A 71 -11.48 2.77 -13.68
CA PHE A 71 -10.74 2.63 -12.44
C PHE A 71 -10.43 3.99 -11.83
N LEU A 72 -10.87 4.21 -10.60
CA LEU A 72 -10.59 5.41 -9.82
C LEU A 72 -9.63 5.07 -8.68
N LEU A 73 -8.44 5.65 -8.69
CA LEU A 73 -7.44 5.36 -7.68
C LEU A 73 -6.73 6.61 -7.16
N GLY A 74 -6.27 6.53 -5.92
CA GLY A 74 -5.48 7.57 -5.26
C GLY A 74 -3.99 7.23 -5.31
N VAL A 75 -3.18 8.24 -5.62
CA VAL A 75 -1.72 8.11 -5.74
C VAL A 75 -1.04 9.24 -4.99
N ASP A 76 -0.15 8.89 -4.06
CA ASP A 76 0.67 9.87 -3.37
C ASP A 76 1.80 10.38 -4.28
N VAL A 77 2.02 11.69 -4.27
CA VAL A 77 2.94 12.32 -5.21
C VAL A 77 4.32 12.55 -4.61
N LYS A 78 5.33 12.64 -5.47
CA LYS A 78 6.66 13.12 -5.09
C LYS A 78 6.54 14.56 -4.60
N LYS A 79 7.12 14.85 -3.46
CA LYS A 79 7.10 16.15 -2.79
C LYS A 79 8.34 16.32 -1.93
N ASP A 80 8.47 17.46 -1.27
CA ASP A 80 9.60 17.74 -0.39
C ASP A 80 9.86 16.59 0.60
N GLU A 81 11.13 16.14 0.69
CA GLU A 81 11.56 15.05 1.55
C GLU A 81 11.14 15.26 3.01
N SER A 82 11.24 16.51 3.49
CA SER A 82 10.90 16.83 4.88
C SER A 82 9.43 16.55 5.20
N ILE A 83 8.53 16.78 4.22
CA ILE A 83 7.10 16.48 4.33
C ILE A 83 6.89 14.97 4.36
N LEU A 84 7.54 14.24 3.45
CA LEU A 84 7.44 12.78 3.39
C LEU A 84 7.96 12.14 4.68
N ARG A 85 9.14 12.53 5.12
CA ARG A 85 9.72 12.02 6.36
C ARG A 85 8.88 12.34 7.59
N ALA A 86 8.33 13.54 7.69
CA ALA A 86 7.46 13.92 8.80
C ALA A 86 6.14 13.13 8.82
N ALA A 87 5.61 12.72 7.66
CA ALA A 87 4.41 11.92 7.56
C ALA A 87 4.63 10.47 8.06
N TYR A 88 5.81 9.90 7.83
CA TYR A 88 6.12 8.51 8.23
C TYR A 88 6.93 8.42 9.54
N ASN A 89 7.50 9.52 10.04
CA ASN A 89 8.05 9.65 11.39
C ASN A 89 7.19 10.62 12.21
N ASP A 90 5.89 10.36 12.25
CA ASP A 90 4.90 11.25 12.85
C ASP A 90 5.20 11.49 14.34
N ARG A 91 4.97 12.73 14.78
CA ARG A 91 5.28 13.18 16.14
C ARG A 91 4.52 12.39 17.23
N GLU A 92 3.35 11.87 16.88
CA GLU A 92 2.50 11.10 17.79
C GLU A 92 2.98 9.64 17.90
N GLY A 93 3.89 9.19 17.01
CA GLY A 93 4.48 7.86 17.03
C GLY A 93 3.52 6.75 16.56
N VAL A 94 2.47 7.09 15.85
CA VAL A 94 1.47 6.12 15.34
C VAL A 94 2.12 5.18 14.33
N THR A 95 2.88 5.74 13.37
CA THR A 95 3.61 4.96 12.37
C THR A 95 4.69 4.09 13.02
N ALA A 96 5.41 4.62 14.01
CA ALA A 96 6.38 3.86 14.77
C ALA A 96 5.75 2.66 15.48
N ALA A 97 4.61 2.86 16.15
CA ALA A 97 3.87 1.79 16.81
C ALA A 97 3.37 0.74 15.82
N PHE A 98 2.88 1.17 14.65
CA PHE A 98 2.48 0.29 13.56
C PHE A 98 3.64 -0.58 13.08
N ASN A 99 4.81 0.00 12.84
CA ASN A 99 5.98 -0.72 12.36
C ASN A 99 6.53 -1.72 13.42
N ILE A 100 6.65 -1.30 14.67
CA ILE A 100 7.07 -2.17 15.79
C ILE A 100 6.10 -3.33 16.01
N ASN A 101 4.82 -3.17 15.68
CA ASN A 101 3.82 -4.23 15.80
C ASN A 101 4.17 -5.47 14.95
N LEU A 102 4.98 -5.35 13.90
CA LEU A 102 5.49 -6.50 13.15
C LEU A 102 6.29 -7.44 14.04
N LEU A 103 7.20 -6.92 14.86
CA LEU A 103 7.97 -7.73 15.81
C LEU A 103 7.07 -8.32 16.90
N HIS A 104 6.06 -7.57 17.34
CA HIS A 104 5.04 -8.06 18.26
C HIS A 104 4.32 -9.28 17.69
N ARG A 105 3.91 -9.21 16.40
CA ARG A 105 3.26 -10.31 15.71
C ARG A 105 4.17 -11.50 15.54
N ILE A 106 5.43 -11.30 15.14
CA ILE A 106 6.44 -12.38 15.01
C ILE A 106 6.62 -13.07 16.36
N ASN A 107 6.72 -12.32 17.45
CA ASN A 107 6.84 -12.91 18.78
C ASN A 107 5.62 -13.79 19.14
N ARG A 108 4.41 -13.31 18.87
CA ARG A 108 3.17 -14.01 19.20
C ARG A 108 2.88 -15.19 18.28
N GLU A 109 3.06 -15.00 16.97
CA GLU A 109 2.57 -15.93 15.96
C GLU A 109 3.63 -16.94 15.52
N LEU A 110 4.91 -16.55 15.57
CA LEU A 110 6.04 -17.39 15.13
C LEU A 110 7.00 -17.77 16.26
N LYS A 111 6.54 -17.69 17.51
CA LYS A 111 7.35 -17.99 18.70
C LYS A 111 8.68 -17.23 18.71
N GLY A 112 8.63 -15.96 18.27
CA GLY A 112 9.76 -15.06 18.30
C GLY A 112 10.08 -14.57 19.72
N ASN A 113 11.27 -14.02 19.89
CA ASN A 113 11.70 -13.44 21.17
C ASN A 113 12.37 -12.07 21.02
N PHE A 114 11.95 -11.28 20.04
CA PHE A 114 12.43 -9.90 19.88
C PHE A 114 12.18 -9.10 21.15
N ASP A 115 13.20 -8.47 21.69
CA ASP A 115 13.08 -7.46 22.74
C ASP A 115 12.73 -6.11 22.08
N LEU A 116 11.46 -5.73 22.12
CA LEU A 116 10.96 -4.56 21.40
C LEU A 116 11.60 -3.25 21.87
N SER A 117 12.10 -3.19 23.12
CA SER A 117 12.77 -2.01 23.66
C SER A 117 14.15 -1.74 23.02
N LYS A 118 14.67 -2.73 22.27
CA LYS A 118 15.94 -2.63 21.54
C LYS A 118 15.76 -2.29 20.07
N TRP A 119 14.56 -1.94 19.66
CA TRP A 119 14.25 -1.54 18.30
C TRP A 119 13.65 -0.15 18.26
N ARG A 120 13.97 0.60 17.23
CA ARG A 120 13.31 1.86 16.93
C ARG A 120 12.81 1.85 15.47
N HIS A 121 11.75 2.57 15.24
CA HIS A 121 11.30 2.89 13.89
C HIS A 121 12.15 4.01 13.30
N ASP A 122 12.38 3.95 11.98
CA ASP A 122 12.93 5.03 11.18
C ASP A 122 12.30 4.96 9.79
N ALA A 123 11.94 6.09 9.23
CA ALA A 123 11.48 6.20 7.86
C ALA A 123 12.37 7.19 7.10
N ILE A 124 12.86 6.74 5.96
CA ILE A 124 13.73 7.52 5.07
C ILE A 124 13.05 7.70 3.71
N TYR A 125 13.36 8.79 3.02
CA TYR A 125 13.03 8.93 1.61
C TYR A 125 14.24 8.52 0.77
N ASN A 126 14.04 7.53 -0.08
CA ASN A 126 15.02 7.06 -1.05
C ASN A 126 14.70 7.73 -2.39
N ASP A 127 15.42 8.82 -2.71
CA ASP A 127 15.17 9.62 -3.90
C ASP A 127 15.47 8.86 -5.19
N ASP A 128 16.54 8.05 -5.21
CA ASP A 128 16.91 7.22 -6.37
C ASP A 128 15.79 6.24 -6.77
N ARG A 129 15.02 5.77 -5.79
CA ARG A 129 13.91 4.86 -5.98
C ARG A 129 12.54 5.53 -5.92
N GLY A 130 12.49 6.83 -5.63
CA GLY A 130 11.27 7.61 -5.54
C GLY A 130 10.28 7.08 -4.50
N ARG A 131 10.76 6.63 -3.33
CA ARG A 131 9.90 5.99 -2.33
C ARG A 131 10.31 6.32 -0.89
N VAL A 132 9.34 6.28 0.00
CA VAL A 132 9.60 6.18 1.44
C VAL A 132 9.87 4.72 1.79
N GLU A 133 10.87 4.48 2.61
CA GLU A 133 11.17 3.16 3.16
C GLU A 133 11.03 3.21 4.68
N MET A 134 10.27 2.27 5.26
CA MET A 134 10.18 2.10 6.70
C MET A 134 11.14 1.00 7.15
N HIS A 135 11.86 1.30 8.21
CA HIS A 135 12.86 0.42 8.79
C HIS A 135 12.65 0.21 10.29
N LEU A 136 12.97 -0.99 10.76
CA LEU A 136 13.20 -1.27 12.16
C LEU A 136 14.70 -1.33 12.39
N VAL A 137 15.21 -0.45 13.25
CA VAL A 137 16.66 -0.27 13.50
C VAL A 137 17.03 -0.90 14.84
N SER A 138 17.99 -1.81 14.82
CA SER A 138 18.54 -2.42 16.04
C SER A 138 19.36 -1.41 16.82
N GLN A 139 19.04 -1.18 18.09
CA GLN A 139 19.71 -0.18 18.94
C GLN A 139 21.00 -0.73 19.60
N CYS A 140 21.25 -2.04 19.50
CA CYS A 140 22.45 -2.71 20.04
C CYS A 140 22.73 -4.00 19.26
N ALA A 141 23.92 -4.57 19.44
CA ALA A 141 24.17 -5.92 19.00
C ALA A 141 23.27 -6.89 19.80
N GLN A 142 22.53 -7.75 19.12
CA GLN A 142 21.56 -8.67 19.72
C GLN A 142 21.28 -9.87 18.84
N THR A 143 20.75 -10.94 19.45
CA THR A 143 20.26 -12.11 18.73
C THR A 143 18.79 -12.29 19.06
N ALA A 144 17.94 -12.40 18.04
CA ALA A 144 16.56 -12.83 18.17
C ALA A 144 16.40 -14.24 17.62
N HIS A 145 15.41 -14.97 18.13
CA HIS A 145 15.06 -16.28 17.61
C HIS A 145 13.65 -16.26 17.05
N ILE A 146 13.42 -16.95 15.94
CA ILE A 146 12.11 -17.18 15.36
C ILE A 146 11.99 -18.68 15.08
N MET A 147 10.99 -19.34 15.66
CA MET A 147 10.81 -20.78 15.54
C MET A 147 12.08 -21.60 15.88
N GLY A 148 12.88 -21.08 16.83
CA GLY A 148 14.15 -21.70 17.26
C GLY A 148 15.37 -21.36 16.39
N GLN A 149 15.21 -20.68 15.28
CA GLN A 149 16.32 -20.22 14.43
C GLN A 149 16.87 -18.88 14.94
N PRO A 150 18.20 -18.74 15.15
CA PRO A 150 18.80 -17.47 15.56
C PRO A 150 18.97 -16.51 14.37
N PHE A 151 18.74 -15.22 14.64
CA PHE A 151 19.01 -14.09 13.75
C PHE A 151 19.84 -13.09 14.53
N GLU A 152 21.04 -12.83 14.06
CA GLU A 152 21.97 -11.88 14.68
C GLU A 152 21.82 -10.51 14.03
N PHE A 153 21.84 -9.49 14.84
CA PHE A 153 21.77 -8.09 14.41
C PHE A 153 22.91 -7.31 15.06
N THR A 154 23.60 -6.53 14.26
CA THR A 154 24.55 -5.55 14.79
C THR A 154 23.81 -4.29 15.22
N LYS A 155 24.48 -3.43 15.97
CA LYS A 155 23.93 -2.10 16.26
C LYS A 155 23.80 -1.31 14.96
N ASP A 156 22.67 -0.60 14.85
CA ASP A 156 22.27 0.22 13.69
C ASP A 156 21.93 -0.60 12.42
N GLU A 157 21.96 -1.93 12.47
CA GLU A 157 21.43 -2.77 11.42
C GLU A 157 19.92 -2.61 11.30
N THR A 158 19.40 -2.68 10.06
CA THR A 158 18.00 -2.39 9.78
C THR A 158 17.28 -3.56 9.16
N ILE A 159 16.00 -3.72 9.52
CA ILE A 159 15.04 -4.54 8.79
C ILE A 159 14.16 -3.58 7.98
N HIS A 160 14.23 -3.64 6.66
CA HIS A 160 13.33 -2.91 5.77
C HIS A 160 11.95 -3.60 5.80
N THR A 161 10.93 -2.89 6.22
CA THR A 161 9.61 -3.46 6.49
C THR A 161 8.55 -3.10 5.45
N GLU A 162 8.63 -1.90 4.89
CA GLU A 162 7.64 -1.42 3.93
C GLU A 162 8.26 -0.38 2.99
N SER A 163 7.82 -0.38 1.75
CA SER A 163 8.08 0.67 0.76
C SER A 163 6.78 1.38 0.41
N SER A 164 6.86 2.69 0.18
CA SER A 164 5.74 3.48 -0.35
C SER A 164 6.23 4.39 -1.45
N HIS A 165 6.05 3.95 -2.70
CA HIS A 165 6.45 4.71 -3.89
C HIS A 165 5.60 5.96 -4.06
N LYS A 166 6.25 7.01 -4.53
CA LYS A 166 5.66 8.31 -4.85
C LYS A 166 5.90 8.56 -6.33
N TYR A 167 4.90 9.07 -7.01
CA TYR A 167 4.93 9.24 -8.45
C TYR A 167 4.69 10.69 -8.82
N ASN A 168 5.32 11.17 -9.88
CA ASN A 168 4.80 12.31 -10.61
C ASN A 168 3.58 11.84 -11.43
N ILE A 169 2.72 12.76 -11.84
CA ILE A 169 1.51 12.42 -12.61
C ILE A 169 1.88 11.68 -13.90
N GLU A 170 2.87 12.20 -14.62
CA GLU A 170 3.33 11.64 -15.89
C GLU A 170 3.88 10.20 -15.72
N GLU A 171 4.71 9.99 -14.69
CA GLU A 171 5.26 8.67 -14.37
C GLU A 171 4.15 7.64 -14.12
N PHE A 172 3.13 8.01 -13.33
CA PHE A 172 2.04 7.10 -13.03
C PHE A 172 1.13 6.86 -14.25
N VAL A 173 0.86 7.89 -15.04
CA VAL A 173 0.09 7.75 -16.28
C VAL A 173 0.80 6.83 -17.28
N ASP A 174 2.13 6.88 -17.36
CA ASP A 174 2.89 6.00 -18.25
C ASP A 174 2.90 4.55 -17.75
N LEU A 175 2.95 4.32 -16.43
CA LEU A 175 2.73 2.98 -15.87
C LEU A 175 1.33 2.45 -16.20
N ALA A 176 0.30 3.27 -16.02
CA ALA A 176 -1.08 2.89 -16.32
C ALA A 176 -1.26 2.55 -17.82
N LYS A 177 -0.65 3.33 -18.71
CA LYS A 177 -0.64 3.03 -20.16
C LYS A 177 0.04 1.69 -20.47
N SER A 178 1.14 1.37 -19.80
CA SER A 178 1.85 0.11 -20.00
C SER A 178 0.98 -1.10 -19.63
N ALA A 179 0.02 -0.92 -18.71
CA ALA A 179 -0.99 -1.91 -18.34
C ALA A 179 -2.29 -1.83 -19.17
N GLY A 180 -2.30 -1.06 -20.25
CA GLY A 180 -3.45 -0.95 -21.16
C GLY A 180 -4.50 0.10 -20.81
N PHE A 181 -4.33 0.87 -19.72
CA PHE A 181 -5.25 1.95 -19.34
C PHE A 181 -4.98 3.26 -20.10
N SER A 182 -6.05 3.99 -20.36
CA SER A 182 -6.00 5.38 -20.78
C SER A 182 -6.40 6.30 -19.65
N SER A 183 -5.66 7.39 -19.43
CA SER A 183 -6.06 8.39 -18.44
C SER A 183 -7.19 9.26 -18.98
N LEU A 184 -8.33 9.22 -18.32
CA LEU A 184 -9.50 10.06 -18.65
C LEU A 184 -9.42 11.42 -17.94
N GLN A 185 -9.07 11.40 -16.66
CA GLN A 185 -9.01 12.59 -15.82
C GLN A 185 -8.04 12.36 -14.66
N THR A 186 -7.33 13.42 -14.29
CA THR A 186 -6.52 13.47 -13.07
C THR A 186 -6.89 14.69 -12.25
N TRP A 187 -7.08 14.51 -10.96
CA TRP A 187 -7.29 15.59 -10.00
C TRP A 187 -6.13 15.64 -9.03
N MET A 188 -5.81 16.83 -8.57
CA MET A 188 -4.80 17.05 -7.55
C MET A 188 -5.37 17.99 -6.48
N ASP A 189 -5.00 17.80 -5.24
CA ASP A 189 -5.35 18.72 -4.18
C ASP A 189 -4.66 20.09 -4.36
N LYS A 190 -5.17 21.12 -3.69
CA LYS A 190 -4.67 22.51 -3.83
C LYS A 190 -3.19 22.68 -3.46
N LYS A 191 -2.63 21.78 -2.71
CA LYS A 191 -1.22 21.83 -2.27
C LYS A 191 -0.34 20.87 -3.07
N SER A 192 -0.88 20.22 -4.08
CA SER A 192 -0.19 19.21 -4.89
C SER A 192 0.42 18.10 -4.05
N MET A 193 -0.31 17.65 -3.02
CA MET A 193 0.16 16.63 -2.08
C MET A 193 -0.31 15.23 -2.46
N PHE A 194 -1.41 15.12 -3.20
CA PHE A 194 -2.06 13.86 -3.54
C PHE A 194 -2.79 13.96 -4.86
N SER A 195 -2.79 12.92 -5.65
CA SER A 195 -3.52 12.86 -6.92
C SER A 195 -4.56 11.75 -6.92
N VAL A 196 -5.64 11.96 -7.66
CA VAL A 196 -6.67 10.96 -7.96
C VAL A 196 -6.72 10.79 -9.47
N HIS A 197 -6.62 9.56 -9.94
CA HIS A 197 -6.60 9.21 -11.35
C HIS A 197 -7.88 8.45 -11.71
N TYR A 198 -8.48 8.83 -12.81
CA TYR A 198 -9.62 8.15 -13.42
C TYR A 198 -9.17 7.56 -14.75
N LEU A 199 -9.16 6.26 -14.82
CA LEU A 199 -8.59 5.48 -15.91
C LEU A 199 -9.67 4.65 -16.60
N LYS A 200 -9.43 4.33 -17.88
CA LYS A 200 -10.25 3.42 -18.68
C LYS A 200 -9.38 2.57 -19.57
#